data_b56a254b666851a290d3ed75e2a75739
#
_entry.id   b56a254b666851a290d3ed75e2a75739
#
_cell.length_a   1.000
_cell.length_b   1.000
_cell.length_c   1.000
_cell.angle_alpha   90.00
_cell.angle_beta   90.00
_cell.angle_gamma   90.00
#
_symmetry.space_group_name_H-M   'P 1'
#
loop_
_entity.id
_entity.type
_entity.pdbx_description
1 polymer ?
#
loop_
_entity_poly.entity_id
_entity_poly.type
_entity_poly.pdbx_seq_one_letter_code
_entity_poly.pdbx_strand_id
1 'polypeptide(L)'
;MIDHFGHIACADGLDAPPLKALLGLLASDHCWAKLIGPYFISRDFPAWRDIASFAQAMVRTAPDRVLWGSDWPHPSARAMMPNNGDLADLLLDWVPDPAQRQRLLVDNPQRLYGFSDLAIR
;
A
#
# COMPACT_ATOMS: atom_id res chain seq x y z
N MET A 1 -3.68 10.61 6.99
CA MET A 1 -3.61 9.61 5.90
C MET A 1 -2.51 10.00 4.94
N ILE A 2 -1.63 9.07 4.61
CA ILE A 2 -0.56 9.24 3.62
C ILE A 2 -0.89 8.37 2.42
N ASP A 3 -1.10 8.98 1.26
CA ASP A 3 -1.42 8.29 0.02
C ASP A 3 -0.16 7.89 -0.76
N HIS A 4 -0.31 6.96 -1.70
CA HIS A 4 0.69 6.60 -2.71
C HIS A 4 2.08 6.27 -2.12
N PHE A 5 2.14 5.40 -1.10
CA PHE A 5 3.41 5.04 -0.44
C PHE A 5 4.23 6.26 0.03
N GLY A 6 3.57 7.40 0.28
CA GLY A 6 4.25 8.64 0.64
C GLY A 6 5.06 9.30 -0.48
N HIS A 7 4.87 8.87 -1.74
CA HIS A 7 5.64 9.33 -2.91
C HIS A 7 7.17 9.15 -2.77
N ILE A 8 7.59 8.13 -2.03
CA ILE A 8 9.02 7.84 -1.81
C ILE A 8 9.49 6.87 -2.88
N ALA A 9 10.47 7.28 -3.69
CA ALA A 9 10.98 6.47 -4.80
C ALA A 9 11.66 5.19 -4.30
N CYS A 10 11.29 4.04 -4.86
CA CYS A 10 11.91 2.75 -4.53
C CYS A 10 13.40 2.72 -4.85
N ALA A 11 13.84 3.48 -5.86
CA ALA A 11 15.25 3.58 -6.24
C ALA A 11 16.15 4.13 -5.11
N ASP A 12 15.59 4.88 -4.16
CA ASP A 12 16.35 5.44 -3.04
C ASP A 12 16.64 4.41 -1.94
N GLY A 13 15.98 3.24 -1.98
CA GLY A 13 16.21 2.14 -1.06
C GLY A 13 15.54 2.28 0.30
N LEU A 14 15.62 1.18 1.09
CA LEU A 14 14.99 1.10 2.41
C LEU A 14 15.64 2.00 3.47
N ASP A 15 16.89 2.38 3.27
CA ASP A 15 17.63 3.25 4.20
C ASP A 15 17.47 4.73 3.92
N ALA A 16 16.69 5.09 2.89
CA ALA A 16 16.46 6.48 2.53
C ALA A 16 15.80 7.27 3.69
N PRO A 17 16.32 8.47 4.02
CA PRO A 17 15.76 9.28 5.10
C PRO A 17 14.26 9.54 4.99
N PRO A 18 13.66 9.79 3.80
CA PRO A 18 12.23 9.97 3.67
C PRO A 18 11.42 8.73 4.08
N LEU A 19 11.89 7.53 3.74
CA LEU A 19 11.22 6.29 4.14
C LEU A 19 11.32 6.08 5.64
N LYS A 20 12.48 6.31 6.24
CA LYS A 20 12.65 6.24 7.70
C LYS A 20 11.72 7.21 8.43
N ALA A 21 11.55 8.42 7.92
CA ALA A 21 10.61 9.40 8.46
C ALA A 21 9.16 8.91 8.36
N LEU A 22 8.76 8.35 7.21
CA LEU A 22 7.43 7.77 7.01
C LEU A 22 7.17 6.62 8.00
N LEU A 23 8.13 5.69 8.13
CA LEU A 23 7.98 4.58 9.07
C LEU A 23 7.90 5.05 10.52
N GLY A 24 8.63 6.11 10.88
CA GLY A 24 8.52 6.76 12.18
C GLY A 24 7.13 7.34 12.44
N LEU A 25 6.53 7.99 11.44
CA LEU A 25 5.16 8.50 11.52
C LEU A 25 4.14 7.35 11.65
N LEU A 26 4.32 6.28 10.89
CA LEU A 26 3.47 5.09 10.98
C LEU A 26 3.55 4.40 12.34
N ALA A 27 4.72 4.40 12.97
CA ALA A 27 4.91 3.85 14.30
C ALA A 27 4.20 4.65 15.41
N SER A 28 3.82 5.90 15.15
CA SER A 28 3.26 6.83 16.16
C SER A 28 1.76 6.67 16.47
N ASP A 29 1.08 5.67 15.97
CA ASP A 29 -0.35 5.38 16.17
C ASP A 29 -1.35 6.40 15.59
N HIS A 30 -0.90 7.53 15.08
CA HIS A 30 -1.76 8.59 14.55
C HIS A 30 -1.77 8.67 13.02
N CYS A 31 -0.98 7.83 12.36
CA CYS A 31 -0.80 7.88 10.92
C CYS A 31 -1.30 6.61 10.24
N TRP A 32 -2.00 6.81 9.14
CA TRP A 32 -2.45 5.75 8.23
C TRP A 32 -1.78 5.93 6.88
N ALA A 33 -1.52 4.85 6.17
CA ALA A 33 -0.95 4.90 4.83
C ALA A 33 -1.70 3.98 3.85
N LYS A 34 -1.62 4.33 2.55
CA LYS A 34 -2.18 3.53 1.47
C LYS A 34 -1.10 3.00 0.54
N LEU A 35 -1.16 1.71 0.27
CA LEU A 35 -0.38 1.04 -0.77
C LEU A 35 -1.16 1.15 -2.08
N ILE A 36 -1.05 2.27 -2.76
CA ILE A 36 -1.76 2.57 -4.01
C ILE A 36 -0.84 3.27 -5.00
N GLY A 37 -1.13 3.14 -6.30
CA GLY A 37 -0.44 3.86 -7.36
C GLY A 37 1.05 3.53 -7.44
N PRO A 38 1.44 2.28 -7.76
CA PRO A 38 2.85 1.86 -7.79
C PRO A 38 3.70 2.70 -8.74
N TYR A 39 3.10 3.23 -9.81
CA TYR A 39 3.75 4.08 -10.81
C TYR A 39 4.25 5.43 -10.27
N PHE A 40 3.82 5.84 -9.07
CA PHE A 40 4.36 7.05 -8.43
C PHE A 40 5.76 6.82 -7.85
N ILE A 41 6.09 5.60 -7.46
CA ILE A 41 7.30 5.31 -6.69
C ILE A 41 8.25 4.33 -7.37
N SER A 42 7.80 3.62 -8.40
CA SER A 42 8.60 2.63 -9.13
C SER A 42 8.51 2.83 -10.64
N ARG A 43 9.60 2.48 -11.32
CA ARG A 43 9.68 2.43 -12.79
C ARG A 43 9.72 1.01 -13.33
N ASP A 44 9.63 0.00 -12.48
CA ASP A 44 9.65 -1.43 -12.86
C ASP A 44 8.27 -1.89 -13.37
N PHE A 45 7.74 -1.18 -14.36
CA PHE A 45 6.47 -1.52 -15.02
C PHE A 45 6.64 -2.74 -15.95
N PRO A 46 5.70 -3.68 -15.98
CA PRO A 46 4.45 -3.76 -15.20
C PRO A 46 4.56 -4.57 -13.92
N ALA A 47 5.74 -5.10 -13.60
CA ALA A 47 5.91 -6.07 -12.52
C ALA A 47 6.04 -5.43 -11.12
N TRP A 48 6.53 -4.18 -11.03
CA TRP A 48 6.76 -3.43 -9.79
C TRP A 48 7.31 -4.28 -8.63
N ARG A 49 8.31 -5.11 -8.93
CA ARG A 49 8.91 -6.05 -7.96
C ARG A 49 9.66 -5.36 -6.83
N ASP A 50 10.23 -4.20 -7.11
CA ASP A 50 10.95 -3.37 -6.14
C ASP A 50 10.07 -2.81 -5.03
N ILE A 51 8.77 -2.73 -5.25
CA ILE A 51 7.81 -2.22 -4.26
C ILE A 51 7.60 -3.19 -3.08
N ALA A 52 7.78 -4.49 -3.28
CA ALA A 52 7.49 -5.50 -2.27
C ALA A 52 8.20 -5.21 -0.93
N SER A 53 9.47 -4.82 -0.95
CA SER A 53 10.22 -4.49 0.26
C SER A 53 9.69 -3.25 0.99
N PHE A 54 9.24 -2.24 0.23
CA PHE A 54 8.61 -1.02 0.78
C PHE A 54 7.26 -1.34 1.44
N ALA A 55 6.40 -2.07 0.72
CA ALA A 55 5.11 -2.49 1.21
C ALA A 55 5.24 -3.32 2.49
N GLN A 56 6.15 -4.28 2.50
CA GLN A 56 6.41 -5.13 3.66
C GLN A 56 6.93 -4.33 4.86
N ALA A 57 7.80 -3.34 4.64
CA ALA A 57 8.28 -2.47 5.71
C ALA A 57 7.13 -1.66 6.34
N MET A 58 6.24 -1.11 5.51
CA MET A 58 5.08 -0.35 6.00
C MET A 58 4.08 -1.24 6.75
N VAL A 59 3.78 -2.43 6.23
CA VAL A 59 2.88 -3.39 6.88
C VAL A 59 3.45 -3.91 8.19
N ARG A 60 4.75 -4.20 8.26
CA ARG A 60 5.39 -4.61 9.52
C ARG A 60 5.35 -3.51 10.59
N THR A 61 5.50 -2.26 10.18
CA THR A 61 5.51 -1.12 11.09
C THR A 61 4.11 -0.80 11.64
N ALA A 62 3.08 -0.87 10.80
CA ALA A 62 1.71 -0.52 11.18
C ALA A 62 0.69 -1.47 10.53
N PRO A 63 0.66 -2.76 10.95
CA PRO A 63 -0.16 -3.79 10.29
C PRO A 63 -1.66 -3.50 10.32
N ASP A 64 -2.11 -2.68 11.26
CA ASP A 64 -3.50 -2.32 11.47
C ASP A 64 -3.86 -0.90 10.99
N ARG A 65 -2.92 -0.20 10.34
CA ARG A 65 -3.12 1.17 9.82
C ARG A 65 -2.61 1.36 8.39
N VAL A 66 -2.50 0.29 7.63
CA VAL A 66 -2.17 0.30 6.21
C VAL A 66 -3.38 -0.21 5.42
N LEU A 67 -3.66 0.45 4.29
CA LEU A 67 -4.73 0.12 3.37
C LEU A 67 -4.17 -0.16 1.97
N TRP A 68 -4.96 -0.83 1.15
CA TRP A 68 -4.70 -0.99 -0.28
C TRP A 68 -5.81 -0.35 -1.09
N GLY A 69 -5.50 0.07 -2.31
CA GLY A 69 -6.44 0.49 -3.33
C GLY A 69 -5.84 0.40 -4.72
N SER A 70 -6.68 0.37 -5.74
CA SER A 70 -6.25 0.28 -7.14
C SER A 70 -5.77 1.62 -7.71
N ASP A 71 -6.17 2.74 -7.12
CA ASP A 71 -6.01 4.09 -7.67
C ASP A 71 -6.79 4.31 -8.98
N TRP A 72 -7.81 3.47 -9.23
CA TRP A 72 -8.67 3.65 -10.39
C TRP A 72 -9.34 5.04 -10.35
N PRO A 73 -9.42 5.77 -11.46
CA PRO A 73 -9.12 5.41 -12.85
C PRO A 73 -7.69 5.71 -13.31
N HIS A 74 -6.71 5.71 -12.44
CA HIS A 74 -5.29 5.90 -12.73
C HIS A 74 -4.97 7.22 -13.46
N PRO A 75 -5.37 8.37 -12.92
CA PRO A 75 -5.29 9.65 -13.64
C PRO A 75 -3.88 10.07 -14.02
N SER A 76 -2.89 9.60 -13.27
CA SER A 76 -1.48 9.92 -13.48
C SER A 76 -0.71 8.87 -14.29
N ALA A 77 -1.36 7.78 -14.74
CA ALA A 77 -0.69 6.64 -15.37
C ALA A 77 -1.10 6.42 -16.84
N ARG A 78 -1.39 7.48 -17.59
CA ARG A 78 -1.91 7.38 -18.98
C ARG A 78 -1.04 6.53 -19.89
N ALA A 79 0.28 6.63 -19.79
CA ALA A 79 1.22 5.88 -20.63
C ALA A 79 1.49 4.46 -20.14
N MET A 80 1.21 4.17 -18.87
CA MET A 80 1.47 2.90 -18.20
C MET A 80 0.26 2.46 -17.39
N MET A 81 -0.92 2.51 -18.03
CA MET A 81 -2.19 2.17 -17.38
C MET A 81 -2.18 0.72 -16.90
N PRO A 82 -2.21 0.47 -15.58
CA PRO A 82 -2.25 -0.88 -15.07
C PRO A 82 -3.63 -1.51 -15.21
N ASN A 83 -3.67 -2.84 -15.24
CA ASN A 83 -4.88 -3.60 -15.03
C ASN A 83 -5.15 -3.74 -13.54
N ASN A 84 -6.38 -3.51 -13.08
CA ASN A 84 -6.73 -3.60 -11.66
C ASN A 84 -6.59 -5.01 -11.09
N GLY A 85 -6.82 -6.04 -11.90
CA GLY A 85 -6.60 -7.44 -11.49
C GLY A 85 -5.13 -7.71 -11.23
N ASP A 86 -4.26 -7.26 -12.13
CA ASP A 86 -2.80 -7.40 -11.97
C ASP A 86 -2.31 -6.65 -10.71
N LEU A 87 -2.86 -5.46 -10.44
CA LEU A 87 -2.54 -4.71 -9.20
C LEU A 87 -2.96 -5.47 -7.94
N ALA A 88 -4.11 -6.14 -7.97
CA ALA A 88 -4.56 -6.97 -6.86
C ALA A 88 -3.67 -8.20 -6.66
N ASP A 89 -3.20 -8.81 -7.74
CA ASP A 89 -2.30 -9.96 -7.69
C ASP A 89 -0.93 -9.62 -7.08
N LEU A 90 -0.46 -8.37 -7.25
CA LEU A 90 0.77 -7.90 -6.61
C LEU A 90 0.72 -7.97 -5.09
N LEU A 91 -0.46 -7.97 -4.48
CA LEU A 91 -0.60 -8.13 -3.04
C LEU A 91 -0.08 -9.47 -2.53
N LEU A 92 -0.03 -10.50 -3.36
CA LEU A 92 0.56 -11.79 -2.99
C LEU A 92 2.05 -11.65 -2.68
N ASP A 93 2.73 -10.77 -3.39
CA ASP A 93 4.16 -10.48 -3.19
C ASP A 93 4.38 -9.38 -2.13
N TRP A 94 3.55 -8.33 -2.16
CA TRP A 94 3.68 -7.20 -1.23
C TRP A 94 3.31 -7.59 0.20
N VAL A 95 2.31 -8.45 0.35
CA VAL A 95 1.78 -8.87 1.65
C VAL A 95 1.54 -10.39 1.58
N PRO A 96 2.61 -11.21 1.67
CA PRO A 96 2.49 -12.66 1.49
C PRO A 96 1.69 -13.38 2.57
N ASP A 97 1.59 -12.81 3.77
CA ASP A 97 0.76 -13.39 4.84
C ASP A 97 -0.74 -13.15 4.59
N PRO A 98 -1.56 -14.21 4.48
CA PRO A 98 -3.00 -14.08 4.26
C PRO A 98 -3.73 -13.30 5.35
N ALA A 99 -3.32 -13.43 6.61
CA ALA A 99 -3.93 -12.71 7.73
C ALA A 99 -3.67 -11.20 7.62
N GLN A 100 -2.49 -10.81 7.18
CA GLN A 100 -2.16 -9.41 6.94
C GLN A 100 -2.92 -8.85 5.73
N ARG A 101 -3.11 -9.65 4.68
CA ARG A 101 -3.95 -9.24 3.53
C ARG A 101 -5.41 -9.03 3.95
N GLN A 102 -5.96 -9.89 4.79
CA GLN A 102 -7.30 -9.72 5.35
C GLN A 102 -7.41 -8.39 6.10
N ARG A 103 -6.45 -8.07 6.96
CA ARG A 103 -6.42 -6.77 7.67
C ARG A 103 -6.39 -5.60 6.69
N LEU A 104 -5.49 -5.64 5.73
CA LEU A 104 -5.26 -4.58 4.75
C LEU A 104 -6.49 -4.29 3.88
N LEU A 105 -7.21 -5.35 3.48
CA LEU A 105 -8.33 -5.26 2.53
C LEU A 105 -9.69 -5.09 3.22
N VAL A 106 -9.84 -5.55 4.44
CA VAL A 106 -11.14 -5.64 5.12
C VAL A 106 -11.13 -4.94 6.48
N ASP A 107 -10.34 -5.44 7.42
CA ASP A 107 -10.44 -5.01 8.82
C ASP A 107 -10.02 -3.54 9.00
N ASN A 108 -8.93 -3.14 8.37
CA ASN A 108 -8.42 -1.77 8.45
C ASN A 108 -9.35 -0.76 7.78
N PRO A 109 -9.85 -0.98 6.54
CA PRO A 109 -10.86 -0.12 5.92
C PRO A 109 -12.13 -0.02 6.74
N GLN A 110 -12.62 -1.14 7.27
CA GLN A 110 -13.81 -1.17 8.12
C GLN A 110 -13.63 -0.27 9.34
N ARG A 111 -12.51 -0.41 10.02
CA ARG A 111 -12.21 0.38 11.23
C ARG A 111 -12.03 1.87 10.90
N LEU A 112 -11.32 2.19 9.83
CA LEU A 112 -11.03 3.58 9.46
C LEU A 112 -12.27 4.34 9.00
N TYR A 113 -13.09 3.69 8.16
CA TYR A 113 -14.24 4.33 7.52
C TYR A 113 -15.56 4.05 8.24
N GLY A 114 -15.55 3.23 9.28
CA GLY A 114 -16.75 2.95 10.07
C GLY A 114 -17.79 2.11 9.35
N PHE A 115 -17.36 1.22 8.45
CA PHE A 115 -18.28 0.29 7.82
C PHE A 115 -18.83 -0.67 8.88
N SER A 116 -20.14 -0.83 8.93
CA SER A 116 -20.78 -1.84 9.78
C SER A 116 -20.44 -3.25 9.28
N ASP A 117 -20.42 -4.21 10.20
CA ASP A 117 -20.32 -5.61 9.82
C ASP A 117 -21.44 -5.93 8.84
N LEU A 118 -21.09 -6.11 7.57
CA LEU A 118 -22.01 -6.64 6.60
C LEU A 118 -22.26 -8.10 6.98
N ALA A 119 -23.34 -8.33 7.73
CA ALA A 119 -23.88 -9.67 7.82
C ALA A 119 -24.17 -10.11 6.38
N ILE A 120 -23.34 -10.99 5.85
CA ILE A 120 -23.59 -11.65 4.58
C ILE A 120 -24.83 -12.51 4.83
N ARG A 121 -25.96 -12.03 4.31
CA ARG A 121 -27.21 -12.78 4.33
C ARG A 121 -27.25 -13.77 3.18
#